data_534aaf1e80223a383932bd26b0de56ca
#
_entry.id   534aaf1e80223a383932bd26b0de56ca
#
_cell.length_a   1.000
_cell.length_b   1.000
_cell.length_c   1.000
_cell.angle_alpha   90.00
_cell.angle_beta   90.00
_cell.angle_gamma   90.00
#
_symmetry.space_group_name_H-M   'P 1'
#
loop_
_entity.id
_entity.type
_entity.pdbx_description
1 polymer ?
#
loop_
_entity_poly.entity_id
_entity_poly.type
_entity_poly.pdbx_seq_one_letter_code
_entity_poly.pdbx_strand_id
1 'polypeptide(L)'
;MKLIINELRLPLDADSSELRRMTARRLGIGASDILNFKITKEAIDARRKPDVSRVYSVFAEISDSRSWKKGNGVREVTEEPDEQIVPGAIRLDGRPVVVGSGPAGILAALTLAEAGYRPLVLERGECVEKRAVAVDTYWESGKLDPESNVQFGEGGAGTFSDGKLTTRINDRRCEKVLQIYHSAGAPEEILYKSKPHIGSDVLRTVVSNMRRRLIELGGEIRFGAKVTSVMLHGGRAIGVTVNGNEDIKAGAVVLAPGHSARDTFAELLGSGVRMVQKPFSIGVRIEHPQEIVNLAQYGSAKISQSLGPADYQLFYKTGGRTAYSFCMCPGGVVVAAASEPDTIVTNGMSYFARDKENANSAFVVSVEPGDFGSSDPLAGVVFQRRWEHAAFMAGGGRGAAPVQLLGDFLEGRPSRRLGSVRPSYPGNVESRGTAKIEPSSTGNSDPSSTGNSMPCGTGNSMPSITGRVEPSYAARIEPSDINLCLPGFVTASMKEAVTYFDRRLKGFAMAEAVMTGVETRTSSPVRIVRTETYEAEGIGGLYPCGEGAGYAGGIISAAVDGIRVAEQIIRTYSVPREQ
;
A
#
# COMPACT_ATOMS: atom_id res chain seq x y z
N MET A 1 -12.17 -35.80 -3.31
CA MET A 1 -11.23 -35.25 -4.31
C MET A 1 -11.35 -33.73 -4.34
N LYS A 2 -10.22 -33.02 -4.31
CA LYS A 2 -10.15 -31.54 -4.25
C LYS A 2 -9.67 -30.99 -5.59
N LEU A 3 -10.43 -30.06 -6.17
CA LEU A 3 -10.20 -29.52 -7.52
C LEU A 3 -10.17 -28.01 -7.50
N ILE A 4 -9.32 -27.39 -8.35
CA ILE A 4 -9.41 -25.96 -8.71
C ILE A 4 -9.84 -25.86 -10.17
N ILE A 5 -10.87 -25.04 -10.39
CA ILE A 5 -11.44 -24.76 -11.70
C ILE A 5 -11.20 -23.29 -12.01
N ASN A 6 -10.45 -23.01 -13.05
CA ASN A 6 -10.06 -21.66 -13.47
C ASN A 6 -10.92 -21.16 -14.63
N GLU A 7 -10.87 -19.82 -14.86
CA GLU A 7 -11.46 -19.17 -16.03
C GLU A 7 -12.97 -19.34 -16.18
N LEU A 8 -13.71 -19.36 -15.08
CA LEU A 8 -15.17 -19.26 -15.10
C LEU A 8 -15.57 -17.80 -15.33
N ARG A 9 -16.10 -17.51 -16.52
CA ARG A 9 -16.52 -16.15 -16.90
C ARG A 9 -17.97 -15.93 -16.56
N LEU A 10 -18.25 -14.88 -15.79
CA LEU A 10 -19.59 -14.51 -15.39
C LEU A 10 -19.89 -13.09 -15.87
N PRO A 11 -21.00 -12.84 -16.59
CA PRO A 11 -21.49 -11.50 -16.88
C PRO A 11 -21.69 -10.67 -15.61
N LEU A 12 -21.64 -9.35 -15.72
CA LEU A 12 -21.72 -8.45 -14.55
C LEU A 12 -23.07 -8.47 -13.84
N ASP A 13 -24.13 -8.75 -14.57
CA ASP A 13 -25.52 -8.85 -14.13
C ASP A 13 -25.91 -10.23 -13.59
N ALA A 14 -25.02 -11.23 -13.75
CA ALA A 14 -25.30 -12.58 -13.28
C ALA A 14 -24.96 -12.76 -11.80
N ASP A 15 -25.78 -13.56 -11.11
CA ASP A 15 -25.59 -13.90 -9.71
C ASP A 15 -24.45 -14.90 -9.50
N SER A 16 -23.68 -14.72 -8.42
CA SER A 16 -22.54 -15.60 -8.09
C SER A 16 -22.94 -17.05 -7.80
N SER A 17 -24.22 -17.30 -7.44
CA SER A 17 -24.75 -18.67 -7.28
C SER A 17 -24.67 -19.51 -8.56
N GLU A 18 -24.61 -18.84 -9.73
CA GLU A 18 -24.41 -19.50 -11.03
C GLU A 18 -23.04 -20.17 -11.14
N LEU A 19 -22.02 -19.70 -10.39
CA LEU A 19 -20.67 -20.27 -10.42
C LEU A 19 -20.67 -21.76 -10.02
N ARG A 20 -21.47 -22.15 -9.05
CA ARG A 20 -21.57 -23.56 -8.65
C ARG A 20 -22.16 -24.42 -9.76
N ARG A 21 -23.20 -23.93 -10.48
CA ARG A 21 -23.79 -24.59 -11.63
C ARG A 21 -22.80 -24.67 -12.81
N MET A 22 -22.08 -23.61 -13.08
CA MET A 22 -21.03 -23.58 -14.11
C MET A 22 -19.90 -24.57 -13.82
N THR A 23 -19.48 -24.65 -12.55
CA THR A 23 -18.48 -25.60 -12.06
C THR A 23 -18.95 -27.04 -12.30
N ALA A 24 -20.17 -27.36 -11.89
CA ALA A 24 -20.75 -28.69 -12.10
C ALA A 24 -20.80 -29.07 -13.60
N ARG A 25 -21.27 -28.16 -14.46
CA ARG A 25 -21.25 -28.36 -15.93
C ARG A 25 -19.82 -28.59 -16.48
N ARG A 26 -18.84 -27.80 -15.99
CA ARG A 26 -17.43 -27.94 -16.41
C ARG A 26 -16.84 -29.29 -16.03
N LEU A 27 -17.22 -29.80 -14.87
CA LEU A 27 -16.79 -31.12 -14.36
C LEU A 27 -17.61 -32.28 -14.91
N GLY A 28 -18.78 -32.02 -15.54
CA GLY A 28 -19.68 -33.05 -16.04
C GLY A 28 -20.40 -33.82 -14.93
N ILE A 29 -20.67 -33.16 -13.78
CA ILE A 29 -21.34 -33.74 -12.61
C ILE A 29 -22.59 -32.95 -12.23
N GLY A 30 -23.39 -33.45 -11.31
CA GLY A 30 -24.49 -32.69 -10.69
C GLY A 30 -23.99 -31.62 -9.74
N ALA A 31 -24.71 -30.50 -9.60
CA ALA A 31 -24.35 -29.46 -8.65
C ALA A 31 -24.42 -29.94 -7.18
N SER A 32 -25.25 -30.97 -6.90
CA SER A 32 -25.35 -31.65 -5.60
C SER A 32 -24.12 -32.51 -5.27
N ASP A 33 -23.34 -32.92 -6.28
CA ASP A 33 -22.13 -33.74 -6.09
C ASP A 33 -20.93 -32.91 -5.62
N ILE A 34 -21.05 -31.57 -5.61
CA ILE A 34 -20.05 -30.66 -5.05
C ILE A 34 -20.30 -30.56 -3.55
N LEU A 35 -19.43 -31.16 -2.76
CA LEU A 35 -19.53 -31.22 -1.28
C LEU A 35 -19.14 -29.89 -0.63
N ASN A 36 -18.03 -29.30 -1.09
CA ASN A 36 -17.54 -28.01 -0.63
C ASN A 36 -17.21 -27.11 -1.83
N PHE A 37 -17.52 -25.81 -1.71
CA PHE A 37 -17.35 -24.85 -2.79
C PHE A 37 -16.86 -23.50 -2.24
N LYS A 38 -15.76 -22.99 -2.79
CA LYS A 38 -15.19 -21.70 -2.38
C LYS A 38 -14.63 -20.96 -3.60
N ILE A 39 -14.88 -19.66 -3.67
CA ILE A 39 -14.20 -18.77 -4.63
C ILE A 39 -12.75 -18.59 -4.13
N THR A 40 -11.77 -18.89 -5.00
CA THR A 40 -10.34 -18.73 -4.71
C THR A 40 -9.72 -17.55 -5.44
N LYS A 41 -10.36 -17.07 -6.51
CA LYS A 41 -9.93 -15.88 -7.24
C LYS A 41 -11.11 -15.23 -7.95
N GLU A 42 -11.15 -13.91 -7.85
CA GLU A 42 -12.03 -13.04 -8.66
C GLU A 42 -11.17 -11.99 -9.36
N ALA A 43 -11.32 -11.85 -10.67
CA ALA A 43 -10.64 -10.85 -11.48
C ALA A 43 -11.62 -10.19 -12.46
N ILE A 44 -11.30 -8.98 -12.91
CA ILE A 44 -12.06 -8.25 -13.93
C ILE A 44 -11.35 -8.41 -15.27
N ASP A 45 -12.08 -8.83 -16.30
CA ASP A 45 -11.61 -8.83 -17.68
C ASP A 45 -12.27 -7.70 -18.47
N ALA A 46 -11.55 -6.57 -18.61
CA ALA A 46 -11.95 -5.39 -19.37
C ALA A 46 -11.15 -5.21 -20.68
N ARG A 47 -10.61 -6.29 -21.25
CA ARG A 47 -9.83 -6.22 -22.50
C ARG A 47 -10.69 -5.91 -23.72
N ARG A 48 -11.97 -6.25 -23.70
CA ARG A 48 -12.95 -6.01 -24.77
C ARG A 48 -14.03 -5.04 -24.27
N LYS A 49 -13.75 -3.76 -24.35
CA LYS A 49 -14.68 -2.70 -23.91
C LYS A 49 -15.78 -2.49 -24.97
N PRO A 50 -17.03 -2.29 -24.58
CA PRO A 50 -17.59 -2.26 -23.22
C PRO A 50 -17.98 -3.64 -22.64
N ASP A 51 -17.65 -4.75 -23.31
CA ASP A 51 -17.94 -6.11 -22.87
C ASP A 51 -16.96 -6.52 -21.76
N VAL A 52 -17.33 -6.16 -20.53
CA VAL A 52 -16.53 -6.44 -19.31
C VAL A 52 -17.18 -7.60 -18.56
N SER A 53 -16.36 -8.52 -18.06
CA SER A 53 -16.82 -9.69 -17.31
C SER A 53 -15.98 -9.93 -16.05
N ARG A 54 -16.56 -10.61 -15.06
CA ARG A 54 -15.82 -11.18 -13.95
C ARG A 54 -15.29 -12.57 -14.33
N VAL A 55 -14.06 -12.85 -13.93
CA VAL A 55 -13.39 -14.14 -14.17
C VAL A 55 -13.03 -14.75 -12.84
N TYR A 56 -13.53 -15.94 -12.58
CA TYR A 56 -13.36 -16.63 -11.32
C TYR A 56 -12.47 -17.85 -11.43
N SER A 57 -11.74 -18.15 -10.35
CA SER A 57 -11.25 -19.48 -10.02
C SER A 57 -11.98 -19.96 -8.78
N VAL A 58 -12.35 -21.21 -8.75
CA VAL A 58 -13.08 -21.81 -7.63
C VAL A 58 -12.42 -23.09 -7.17
N PHE A 59 -12.50 -23.34 -5.89
CA PHE A 59 -12.22 -24.63 -5.28
C PHE A 59 -13.52 -25.42 -5.20
N ALA A 60 -13.47 -26.69 -5.57
CA ALA A 60 -14.59 -27.62 -5.43
C ALA A 60 -14.10 -28.95 -4.87
N GLU A 61 -14.73 -29.40 -3.81
CA GLU A 61 -14.55 -30.75 -3.28
C GLU A 61 -15.69 -31.64 -3.76
N ILE A 62 -15.35 -32.76 -4.38
CA ILE A 62 -16.31 -33.74 -4.92
C ILE A 62 -16.06 -35.11 -4.28
N SER A 63 -17.07 -35.97 -4.30
CA SER A 63 -16.92 -37.35 -3.81
C SER A 63 -15.90 -38.13 -4.63
N ASP A 64 -15.05 -38.91 -3.98
CA ASP A 64 -14.00 -39.71 -4.63
C ASP A 64 -14.60 -40.85 -5.50
N SER A 65 -15.86 -41.22 -5.28
CA SER A 65 -16.59 -42.20 -6.10
C SER A 65 -17.05 -41.63 -7.47
N ARG A 66 -16.93 -40.31 -7.69
CA ARG A 66 -17.37 -39.67 -8.94
C ARG A 66 -16.23 -39.50 -9.93
N SER A 67 -16.44 -39.94 -11.14
CA SER A 67 -15.59 -39.54 -12.28
C SER A 67 -15.93 -38.11 -12.71
N TRP A 68 -14.93 -37.33 -13.06
CA TRP A 68 -15.10 -35.98 -13.54
C TRP A 68 -14.37 -35.77 -14.87
N LYS A 69 -14.84 -34.84 -15.67
CA LYS A 69 -14.27 -34.53 -16.97
C LYS A 69 -12.97 -33.75 -16.83
N LYS A 70 -11.83 -34.40 -17.12
CA LYS A 70 -10.55 -33.71 -17.26
C LYS A 70 -10.60 -32.72 -18.43
N GLY A 71 -10.31 -31.45 -18.19
CA GLY A 71 -10.35 -30.40 -19.18
C GLY A 71 -9.38 -29.25 -18.86
N ASN A 72 -9.17 -28.37 -19.86
CA ASN A 72 -8.34 -27.18 -19.66
C ASN A 72 -8.88 -26.32 -18.52
N GLY A 73 -7.98 -25.88 -17.63
CA GLY A 73 -8.33 -25.04 -16.48
C GLY A 73 -8.86 -25.80 -15.26
N VAL A 74 -8.89 -27.13 -15.28
CA VAL A 74 -9.22 -27.96 -14.10
C VAL A 74 -7.96 -28.68 -13.63
N ARG A 75 -7.61 -28.53 -12.36
CA ARG A 75 -6.48 -29.23 -11.73
C ARG A 75 -6.88 -29.83 -10.38
N GLU A 76 -6.35 -30.99 -10.11
CA GLU A 76 -6.42 -31.59 -8.78
C GLU A 76 -5.46 -30.88 -7.82
N VAL A 77 -5.89 -30.71 -6.59
CA VAL A 77 -5.10 -30.07 -5.54
C VAL A 77 -4.83 -31.09 -4.45
N THR A 78 -3.57 -31.34 -4.23
CA THR A 78 -3.08 -32.01 -3.03
C THR A 78 -2.78 -30.95 -1.97
N GLU A 79 -3.38 -31.02 -0.80
CA GLU A 79 -2.98 -30.18 0.30
C GLU A 79 -1.59 -30.62 0.76
N GLU A 80 -0.61 -29.77 0.55
CA GLU A 80 0.67 -29.94 1.24
C GLU A 80 0.45 -29.51 2.69
N PRO A 81 0.78 -30.36 3.68
CA PRO A 81 0.69 -29.97 5.08
C PRO A 81 1.58 -28.75 5.33
N ASP A 82 1.10 -27.84 6.16
CA ASP A 82 1.92 -26.73 6.61
C ASP A 82 3.19 -27.27 7.27
N GLU A 83 4.36 -26.81 6.79
CA GLU A 83 5.64 -27.19 7.37
C GLU A 83 5.68 -26.71 8.82
N GLN A 84 5.64 -27.66 9.76
CA GLN A 84 5.85 -27.33 11.16
C GLN A 84 7.30 -26.91 11.38
N ILE A 85 7.48 -25.67 11.79
CA ILE A 85 8.80 -25.13 12.09
C ILE A 85 9.19 -25.61 13.48
N VAL A 86 10.21 -26.44 13.54
CA VAL A 86 10.74 -26.99 14.79
C VAL A 86 11.74 -25.98 15.38
N PRO A 87 11.61 -25.61 16.67
CA PRO A 87 12.61 -24.79 17.35
C PRO A 87 14.01 -25.42 17.33
N GLY A 88 15.00 -24.56 17.12
CA GLY A 88 16.40 -24.97 17.12
C GLY A 88 16.94 -25.30 18.50
N ALA A 89 18.18 -25.77 18.56
CA ALA A 89 18.81 -26.22 19.80
C ALA A 89 19.68 -25.12 20.48
N ILE A 90 20.01 -24.03 19.79
CA ILE A 90 20.86 -22.97 20.36
C ILE A 90 20.05 -22.20 21.40
N ARG A 91 20.59 -22.06 22.60
CA ARG A 91 19.93 -21.28 23.65
C ARG A 91 19.81 -19.82 23.23
N LEU A 92 18.60 -19.27 23.36
CA LEU A 92 18.35 -17.85 23.21
C LEU A 92 18.51 -17.13 24.55
N ASP A 93 19.49 -16.23 24.66
CA ASP A 93 19.75 -15.50 25.90
C ASP A 93 18.89 -14.23 25.95
N GLY A 94 17.69 -14.37 26.50
CA GLY A 94 16.67 -13.33 26.55
C GLY A 94 15.64 -13.43 25.43
N ARG A 95 14.57 -12.63 25.56
CA ARG A 95 13.50 -12.59 24.57
C ARG A 95 13.93 -11.88 23.27
N PRO A 96 13.33 -12.18 22.11
CA PRO A 96 13.54 -11.40 20.91
C PRO A 96 13.00 -9.97 21.07
N VAL A 97 13.73 -9.00 20.54
CA VAL A 97 13.28 -7.61 20.39
C VAL A 97 12.99 -7.33 18.93
N VAL A 98 11.83 -6.75 18.63
CA VAL A 98 11.40 -6.35 17.29
C VAL A 98 11.32 -4.83 17.23
N VAL A 99 12.13 -4.21 16.39
CA VAL A 99 12.20 -2.75 16.22
C VAL A 99 11.27 -2.34 15.08
N GLY A 100 10.18 -1.64 15.41
CA GLY A 100 9.13 -1.20 14.50
C GLY A 100 7.93 -2.15 14.44
N SER A 101 6.73 -1.57 14.40
CA SER A 101 5.44 -2.27 14.37
C SER A 101 4.73 -2.20 13.00
N GLY A 102 5.46 -1.89 11.93
CA GLY A 102 4.97 -2.00 10.56
C GLY A 102 4.69 -3.46 10.15
N PRO A 103 4.24 -3.72 8.90
CA PRO A 103 3.87 -5.07 8.46
C PRO A 103 4.96 -6.13 8.68
N ALA A 104 6.24 -5.80 8.48
CA ALA A 104 7.34 -6.73 8.73
C ALA A 104 7.49 -7.05 10.23
N GLY A 105 7.53 -6.02 11.07
CA GLY A 105 7.74 -6.20 12.51
C GLY A 105 6.59 -6.90 13.20
N ILE A 106 5.34 -6.49 12.92
CA ILE A 106 4.18 -7.11 13.58
C ILE A 106 3.99 -8.57 13.17
N LEU A 107 4.23 -8.94 11.89
CA LEU A 107 4.13 -10.33 11.44
C LEU A 107 5.30 -11.18 11.96
N ALA A 108 6.51 -10.61 12.08
CA ALA A 108 7.61 -11.28 12.77
C ALA A 108 7.28 -11.53 14.24
N ALA A 109 6.75 -10.53 14.95
CA ALA A 109 6.38 -10.64 16.34
C ALA A 109 5.26 -11.68 16.58
N LEU A 110 4.19 -11.66 15.76
CA LEU A 110 3.11 -12.64 15.83
C LEU A 110 3.63 -14.07 15.59
N THR A 111 4.49 -14.26 14.58
CA THR A 111 5.07 -15.59 14.27
C THR A 111 5.94 -16.10 15.42
N LEU A 112 6.75 -15.23 16.04
CA LEU A 112 7.55 -15.57 17.22
C LEU A 112 6.66 -15.87 18.43
N ALA A 113 5.60 -15.09 18.65
CA ALA A 113 4.68 -15.27 19.77
C ALA A 113 3.87 -16.57 19.64
N GLU A 114 3.39 -16.93 18.44
CA GLU A 114 2.75 -18.20 18.14
C GLU A 114 3.66 -19.41 18.46
N ALA A 115 4.96 -19.25 18.30
CA ALA A 115 5.97 -20.25 18.64
C ALA A 115 6.46 -20.18 20.11
N GLY A 116 5.88 -19.30 20.94
CA GLY A 116 6.15 -19.21 22.39
C GLY A 116 7.36 -18.33 22.79
N TYR A 117 7.92 -17.51 21.87
CA TYR A 117 9.13 -16.69 22.15
C TYR A 117 8.88 -15.38 22.91
N ARG A 118 7.64 -14.96 23.12
CA ARG A 118 7.23 -13.75 23.87
C ARG A 118 8.02 -12.48 23.47
N PRO A 119 7.97 -12.07 22.19
CA PRO A 119 8.77 -10.94 21.70
C PRO A 119 8.36 -9.61 22.36
N LEU A 120 9.31 -8.68 22.45
CA LEU A 120 9.06 -7.27 22.76
C LEU A 120 9.13 -6.46 21.47
N VAL A 121 8.04 -5.80 21.11
CA VAL A 121 7.98 -4.84 19.99
C VAL A 121 8.22 -3.44 20.51
N LEU A 122 9.14 -2.70 19.92
CA LEU A 122 9.46 -1.32 20.23
C LEU A 122 9.08 -0.45 19.02
N GLU A 123 8.05 0.37 19.18
CA GLU A 123 7.57 1.30 18.16
C GLU A 123 7.88 2.74 18.59
N ARG A 124 8.55 3.50 17.69
CA ARG A 124 8.93 4.89 17.98
C ARG A 124 7.73 5.82 18.10
N GLY A 125 6.71 5.60 17.29
CA GLY A 125 5.49 6.40 17.30
C GLY A 125 4.43 5.85 18.25
N GLU A 126 3.26 6.45 18.19
CA GLU A 126 2.12 6.13 19.04
C GLU A 126 1.29 4.97 18.50
N CYS A 127 0.43 4.39 19.35
CA CYS A 127 -0.62 3.45 18.95
C CYS A 127 -1.56 4.10 17.94
N VAL A 128 -2.23 3.28 17.11
CA VAL A 128 -3.00 3.76 15.96
C VAL A 128 -4.07 4.79 16.33
N GLU A 129 -4.65 4.70 17.52
CA GLU A 129 -5.66 5.62 18.04
C GLU A 129 -5.09 7.04 18.26
N LYS A 130 -3.96 7.15 18.96
CA LYS A 130 -3.28 8.43 19.20
C LYS A 130 -2.56 8.95 17.96
N ARG A 131 -1.98 8.02 17.16
CA ARG A 131 -1.33 8.35 15.90
C ARG A 131 -2.31 9.02 14.93
N ALA A 132 -3.56 8.56 14.86
CA ALA A 132 -4.59 9.18 14.03
C ALA A 132 -4.79 10.65 14.40
N VAL A 133 -4.86 10.97 15.70
CA VAL A 133 -4.97 12.35 16.18
C VAL A 133 -3.74 13.19 15.81
N ALA A 134 -2.53 12.64 15.92
CA ALA A 134 -1.30 13.34 15.54
C ALA A 134 -1.27 13.66 14.03
N VAL A 135 -1.69 12.70 13.19
CA VAL A 135 -1.79 12.88 11.74
C VAL A 135 -2.84 13.92 11.36
N ASP A 136 -4.03 13.85 11.94
CA ASP A 136 -5.10 14.82 11.70
C ASP A 136 -4.65 16.24 12.14
N THR A 137 -3.99 16.36 13.31
CA THR A 137 -3.40 17.63 13.78
C THR A 137 -2.38 18.19 12.79
N TYR A 138 -1.52 17.34 12.22
CA TYR A 138 -0.56 17.75 11.20
C TYR A 138 -1.25 18.27 9.93
N TRP A 139 -2.25 17.56 9.45
CA TRP A 139 -2.98 17.99 8.25
C TRP A 139 -3.76 19.29 8.45
N GLU A 140 -4.33 19.50 9.64
CA GLU A 140 -5.12 20.70 9.95
C GLU A 140 -4.26 21.94 10.22
N SER A 141 -3.25 21.78 11.08
CA SER A 141 -2.48 22.91 11.63
C SER A 141 -1.09 23.06 11.01
N GLY A 142 -0.58 22.03 10.32
CA GLY A 142 0.82 21.97 9.89
C GLY A 142 1.80 21.57 10.99
N LYS A 143 1.32 21.26 12.22
CA LYS A 143 2.18 20.86 13.35
C LYS A 143 2.57 19.39 13.21
N LEU A 144 3.75 19.12 12.68
CA LEU A 144 4.30 17.78 12.53
C LEU A 144 4.82 17.25 13.87
N ASP A 145 4.43 16.01 14.22
CA ASP A 145 5.13 15.20 15.21
C ASP A 145 6.16 14.33 14.48
N PRO A 146 7.48 14.53 14.67
CA PRO A 146 8.51 13.78 13.96
C PRO A 146 8.58 12.30 14.35
N GLU A 147 8.04 11.91 15.50
CA GLU A 147 8.05 10.53 15.97
C GLU A 147 6.73 9.79 15.72
N SER A 148 5.59 10.52 15.53
CA SER A 148 4.28 9.92 15.28
C SER A 148 3.53 10.64 14.16
N ASN A 149 3.55 10.07 12.95
CA ASN A 149 3.05 10.71 11.73
C ASN A 149 2.61 9.65 10.68
N VAL A 150 2.46 10.02 9.41
CA VAL A 150 2.09 9.09 8.33
C VAL A 150 3.15 7.99 8.10
N GLN A 151 4.41 8.21 8.48
CA GLN A 151 5.50 7.24 8.29
C GLN A 151 5.74 6.37 9.52
N PHE A 152 5.60 6.93 10.72
CA PHE A 152 5.92 6.31 11.99
C PHE A 152 4.70 6.13 12.86
N GLY A 153 4.71 5.06 13.66
CA GLY A 153 3.66 4.62 14.55
C GLY A 153 3.06 3.28 14.15
N GLU A 154 2.14 2.78 14.96
CA GLU A 154 1.57 1.45 14.83
C GLU A 154 1.03 1.16 13.42
N GLY A 155 1.43 -0.01 12.87
CA GLY A 155 1.08 -0.46 11.52
C GLY A 155 1.96 0.15 10.41
N GLY A 156 2.91 1.06 10.75
CA GLY A 156 3.83 1.68 9.79
C GLY A 156 3.13 2.58 8.75
N ALA A 157 3.84 2.94 7.68
CA ALA A 157 3.32 3.82 6.63
C ALA A 157 2.08 3.25 5.90
N GLY A 158 1.91 1.92 5.90
CA GLY A 158 0.76 1.25 5.28
C GLY A 158 -0.60 1.64 5.88
N THR A 159 -0.67 2.02 7.16
CA THR A 159 -1.91 2.37 7.86
C THR A 159 -2.63 3.58 7.24
N PHE A 160 -1.88 4.55 6.71
CA PHE A 160 -2.42 5.74 6.03
C PHE A 160 -2.21 5.66 4.52
N SER A 161 -2.56 4.52 3.91
CA SER A 161 -2.48 4.25 2.48
C SER A 161 -3.80 3.66 1.96
N ASP A 162 -3.85 3.28 0.68
CA ASP A 162 -4.96 2.50 0.13
C ASP A 162 -5.03 1.06 0.70
N GLY A 163 -3.97 0.61 1.38
CA GLY A 163 -3.93 -0.74 1.94
C GLY A 163 -3.92 -1.84 0.88
N LYS A 164 -3.26 -1.62 -0.26
CA LYS A 164 -3.12 -2.65 -1.31
C LYS A 164 -2.36 -3.86 -0.80
N LEU A 165 -2.95 -5.03 -1.04
CA LEU A 165 -2.36 -6.32 -0.69
C LEU A 165 -1.86 -7.09 -1.92
N THR A 166 -1.69 -6.39 -3.05
CA THR A 166 -1.09 -7.00 -4.25
C THR A 166 0.43 -7.12 -4.08
N THR A 167 0.98 -8.25 -4.53
CA THR A 167 2.42 -8.51 -4.52
C THR A 167 2.84 -9.23 -5.78
N ARG A 168 4.14 -9.14 -6.13
CA ARG A 168 4.75 -9.91 -7.22
C ARG A 168 5.59 -11.08 -6.74
N ILE A 169 5.75 -11.24 -5.42
CA ILE A 169 6.46 -12.40 -4.89
C ILE A 169 5.58 -13.64 -5.00
N ASN A 170 6.20 -14.77 -5.34
CA ASN A 170 5.55 -16.08 -5.34
C ASN A 170 6.02 -16.84 -4.10
N ASP A 171 5.24 -16.74 -3.01
CA ASP A 171 5.53 -17.36 -1.71
C ASP A 171 4.21 -17.77 -1.05
N ARG A 172 4.14 -19.02 -0.56
CA ARG A 172 2.95 -19.53 0.14
C ARG A 172 2.55 -18.69 1.36
N ARG A 173 3.50 -17.99 1.98
CA ARG A 173 3.25 -17.10 3.12
C ARG A 173 2.36 -15.91 2.77
N CYS A 174 2.23 -15.56 1.48
CA CYS A 174 1.29 -14.52 1.05
C CYS A 174 -0.15 -14.86 1.46
N GLU A 175 -0.55 -16.12 1.31
CA GLU A 175 -1.87 -16.58 1.72
C GLU A 175 -2.03 -16.53 3.25
N LYS A 176 -1.01 -16.98 4.00
CA LYS A 176 -0.98 -16.87 5.47
C LYS A 176 -1.14 -15.42 5.93
N VAL A 177 -0.46 -14.48 5.28
CA VAL A 177 -0.60 -13.03 5.58
C VAL A 177 -2.04 -12.57 5.37
N LEU A 178 -2.67 -12.90 4.23
CA LEU A 178 -4.06 -12.53 3.95
C LEU A 178 -5.02 -13.11 5.00
N GLN A 179 -4.82 -14.35 5.42
CA GLN A 179 -5.61 -15.00 6.47
C GLN A 179 -5.44 -14.30 7.83
N ILE A 180 -4.21 -13.90 8.21
CA ILE A 180 -3.95 -13.13 9.43
C ILE A 180 -4.68 -11.78 9.39
N TYR A 181 -4.60 -11.05 8.27
CA TYR A 181 -5.31 -9.79 8.11
C TYR A 181 -6.83 -9.95 8.18
N HIS A 182 -7.36 -11.00 7.53
CA HIS A 182 -8.80 -11.31 7.60
C HIS A 182 -9.23 -11.65 9.03
N SER A 183 -8.50 -12.51 9.73
CA SER A 183 -8.76 -12.86 11.13
C SER A 183 -8.67 -11.65 12.07
N ALA A 184 -7.89 -10.64 11.69
CA ALA A 184 -7.80 -9.37 12.41
C ALA A 184 -8.92 -8.37 12.03
N GLY A 185 -9.87 -8.74 11.15
CA GLY A 185 -11.04 -7.94 10.81
C GLY A 185 -11.00 -7.29 9.43
N ALA A 186 -10.05 -7.65 8.56
CA ALA A 186 -10.10 -7.25 7.16
C ALA A 186 -11.24 -7.97 6.43
N PRO A 187 -11.85 -7.33 5.39
CA PRO A 187 -12.94 -7.94 4.63
C PRO A 187 -12.55 -9.27 4.01
N GLU A 188 -13.48 -10.23 3.98
CA GLU A 188 -13.24 -11.57 3.41
C GLU A 188 -12.78 -11.52 1.94
N GLU A 189 -13.22 -10.51 1.21
CA GLU A 189 -12.85 -10.33 -0.20
C GLU A 189 -11.35 -10.23 -0.47
N ILE A 190 -10.53 -9.90 0.54
CA ILE A 190 -9.07 -9.88 0.39
C ILE A 190 -8.49 -11.27 0.11
N LEU A 191 -9.20 -12.34 0.50
CA LEU A 191 -8.76 -13.72 0.33
C LEU A 191 -8.89 -14.21 -1.11
N TYR A 192 -9.73 -13.55 -1.95
CA TYR A 192 -9.99 -14.03 -3.29
C TYR A 192 -9.95 -12.94 -4.39
N LYS A 193 -10.10 -11.66 -4.09
CA LYS A 193 -9.95 -10.61 -5.12
C LYS A 193 -8.52 -10.55 -5.65
N SER A 194 -8.36 -10.45 -6.96
CA SER A 194 -7.02 -10.37 -7.61
C SER A 194 -6.27 -9.08 -7.29
N LYS A 195 -6.98 -8.02 -6.91
CA LYS A 195 -6.42 -6.74 -6.48
C LYS A 195 -7.02 -6.35 -5.13
N PRO A 196 -6.69 -7.12 -4.06
CA PRO A 196 -7.25 -6.87 -2.75
C PRO A 196 -6.72 -5.59 -2.14
N HIS A 197 -7.58 -4.89 -1.40
CA HIS A 197 -7.22 -3.72 -0.60
C HIS A 197 -8.05 -3.70 0.68
N ILE A 198 -7.60 -2.94 1.67
CA ILE A 198 -8.29 -2.86 2.96
C ILE A 198 -8.87 -1.45 3.19
N GLY A 199 -8.18 -0.40 2.73
CA GLY A 199 -8.52 0.99 3.03
C GLY A 199 -7.95 1.46 4.39
N SER A 200 -7.64 2.74 4.50
CA SER A 200 -7.01 3.31 5.69
C SER A 200 -7.91 3.29 6.93
N ASP A 201 -9.22 3.36 6.75
CA ASP A 201 -10.24 3.28 7.78
C ASP A 201 -10.29 1.89 8.44
N VAL A 202 -10.36 0.83 7.65
CA VAL A 202 -10.41 -0.55 8.14
C VAL A 202 -9.04 -1.01 8.69
N LEU A 203 -7.93 -0.56 8.07
CA LEU A 203 -6.58 -0.89 8.53
C LEU A 203 -6.31 -0.48 9.98
N ARG A 204 -6.88 0.62 10.46
CA ARG A 204 -6.76 1.04 11.87
C ARG A 204 -7.30 -0.02 12.82
N THR A 205 -8.45 -0.61 12.52
CA THR A 205 -9.03 -1.71 13.30
C THR A 205 -8.20 -2.98 13.20
N VAL A 206 -7.73 -3.31 11.99
CA VAL A 206 -6.92 -4.51 11.73
C VAL A 206 -5.63 -4.48 12.55
N VAL A 207 -4.86 -3.38 12.51
CA VAL A 207 -3.59 -3.28 13.26
C VAL A 207 -3.81 -3.30 14.76
N SER A 208 -4.87 -2.65 15.28
CA SER A 208 -5.25 -2.70 16.70
C SER A 208 -5.60 -4.14 17.15
N ASN A 209 -6.31 -4.90 16.31
CA ASN A 209 -6.63 -6.31 16.59
C ASN A 209 -5.39 -7.20 16.54
N MET A 210 -4.45 -6.95 15.60
CA MET A 210 -3.16 -7.67 15.56
C MET A 210 -2.34 -7.41 16.82
N ARG A 211 -2.30 -6.17 17.32
CA ARG A 211 -1.69 -5.82 18.62
C ARG A 211 -2.31 -6.64 19.76
N ARG A 212 -3.64 -6.67 19.84
CA ARG A 212 -4.36 -7.43 20.88
C ARG A 212 -3.98 -8.90 20.81
N ARG A 213 -3.97 -9.47 19.60
CA ARG A 213 -3.57 -10.86 19.39
C ARG A 213 -2.14 -11.14 19.83
N LEU A 214 -1.19 -10.23 19.54
CA LEU A 214 0.19 -10.34 20.01
C LEU A 214 0.27 -10.42 21.56
N ILE A 215 -0.47 -9.54 22.24
CA ILE A 215 -0.50 -9.50 23.71
C ILE A 215 -1.12 -10.79 24.29
N GLU A 216 -2.22 -11.28 23.71
CA GLU A 216 -2.85 -12.55 24.10
C GLU A 216 -1.88 -13.74 23.99
N LEU A 217 -0.98 -13.72 23.02
CA LEU A 217 0.07 -14.73 22.82
C LEU A 217 1.29 -14.54 23.75
N GLY A 218 1.25 -13.59 24.67
CA GLY A 218 2.33 -13.29 25.61
C GLY A 218 3.44 -12.39 25.07
N GLY A 219 3.25 -11.77 23.89
CA GLY A 219 4.11 -10.71 23.40
C GLY A 219 3.84 -9.38 24.11
N GLU A 220 4.76 -8.44 23.98
CA GLU A 220 4.65 -7.08 24.54
C GLU A 220 4.89 -6.06 23.43
N ILE A 221 4.20 -4.93 23.47
CA ILE A 221 4.47 -3.80 22.58
C ILE A 221 4.56 -2.51 23.40
N ARG A 222 5.58 -1.69 23.10
CA ARG A 222 5.77 -0.35 23.69
C ARG A 222 5.76 0.70 22.61
N PHE A 223 4.94 1.71 22.78
CA PHE A 223 4.86 2.90 21.94
C PHE A 223 5.67 4.05 22.54
N GLY A 224 6.03 5.06 21.73
CA GLY A 224 6.95 6.12 22.15
C GLY A 224 8.34 5.56 22.51
N ALA A 225 8.70 4.40 22.01
CA ALA A 225 9.90 3.65 22.34
C ALA A 225 10.85 3.61 21.14
N LYS A 226 11.52 4.72 20.87
CA LYS A 226 12.48 4.87 19.78
C LYS A 226 13.78 4.12 20.08
N VAL A 227 14.10 3.11 19.30
CA VAL A 227 15.42 2.48 19.36
C VAL A 227 16.44 3.44 18.75
N THR A 228 17.36 3.90 19.59
CA THR A 228 18.39 4.89 19.25
C THR A 228 19.74 4.26 18.93
N SER A 229 20.01 3.04 19.40
CA SER A 229 21.19 2.27 19.01
C SER A 229 20.99 0.76 19.19
N VAL A 230 21.82 -0.03 18.52
CA VAL A 230 21.95 -1.48 18.71
C VAL A 230 23.19 -1.75 19.56
N MET A 231 23.02 -2.45 20.66
CA MET A 231 24.12 -2.82 21.56
C MET A 231 24.88 -3.99 20.94
N LEU A 232 26.14 -3.76 20.59
CA LEU A 232 27.01 -4.76 19.97
C LEU A 232 28.11 -5.22 20.94
N HIS A 233 28.33 -6.51 21.05
CA HIS A 233 29.45 -7.10 21.79
C HIS A 233 29.97 -8.36 21.10
N GLY A 234 31.29 -8.42 20.87
CA GLY A 234 31.92 -9.59 20.24
C GLY A 234 31.35 -9.98 18.86
N GLY A 235 30.95 -8.97 18.04
CA GLY A 235 30.34 -9.20 16.73
C GLY A 235 28.89 -9.69 16.78
N ARG A 236 28.19 -9.49 17.90
CA ARG A 236 26.78 -9.87 18.07
C ARG A 236 25.95 -8.71 18.62
N ALA A 237 24.70 -8.65 18.20
CA ALA A 237 23.69 -7.83 18.85
C ALA A 237 23.27 -8.51 20.17
N ILE A 238 23.38 -7.77 21.27
CA ILE A 238 23.05 -8.22 22.64
C ILE A 238 21.86 -7.45 23.23
N GLY A 239 21.33 -6.49 22.49
CA GLY A 239 20.22 -5.63 22.93
C GLY A 239 20.10 -4.36 22.13
N VAL A 240 19.29 -3.46 22.62
CA VAL A 240 19.04 -2.15 22.04
C VAL A 240 18.97 -1.08 23.13
N THR A 241 19.33 0.17 22.78
CA THR A 241 19.09 1.34 23.63
C THR A 241 17.84 2.06 23.16
N VAL A 242 16.92 2.35 24.06
CA VAL A 242 15.64 3.04 23.80
C VAL A 242 15.71 4.47 24.32
N ASN A 243 15.25 5.42 23.52
CA ASN A 243 15.18 6.85 23.85
C ASN A 243 16.51 7.44 24.39
N GLY A 244 17.64 6.82 24.03
CA GLY A 244 18.99 7.23 24.42
C GLY A 244 19.39 6.96 25.88
N ASN A 245 18.54 6.30 26.68
CA ASN A 245 18.77 6.15 28.12
C ASN A 245 18.32 4.81 28.74
N GLU A 246 17.63 3.96 28.02
CA GLU A 246 17.16 2.64 28.50
C GLU A 246 17.80 1.52 27.69
N ASP A 247 18.61 0.70 28.31
CA ASP A 247 19.21 -0.48 27.69
C ASP A 247 18.34 -1.71 27.92
N ILE A 248 17.93 -2.36 26.82
CA ILE A 248 17.12 -3.57 26.83
C ILE A 248 17.92 -4.70 26.21
N LYS A 249 18.23 -5.73 27.00
CA LYS A 249 18.89 -6.95 26.53
C LYS A 249 17.98 -7.76 25.63
N ALA A 250 18.54 -8.35 24.58
CA ALA A 250 17.83 -9.17 23.62
C ALA A 250 18.68 -10.36 23.16
N GLY A 251 18.06 -11.53 23.05
CA GLY A 251 18.72 -12.70 22.46
C GLY A 251 18.82 -12.62 20.93
N ALA A 252 17.88 -11.90 20.30
CA ALA A 252 17.84 -11.58 18.87
C ALA A 252 17.14 -10.23 18.66
N VAL A 253 17.62 -9.45 17.70
CA VAL A 253 17.05 -8.15 17.32
C VAL A 253 16.55 -8.20 15.87
N VAL A 254 15.21 -8.14 15.68
CA VAL A 254 14.60 -7.97 14.36
C VAL A 254 14.49 -6.48 14.07
N LEU A 255 15.18 -6.02 13.03
CA LEU A 255 15.27 -4.61 12.68
C LEU A 255 14.35 -4.28 11.51
N ALA A 256 13.14 -3.79 11.81
CA ALA A 256 12.09 -3.47 10.84
C ALA A 256 11.67 -1.97 10.87
N PRO A 257 12.61 -1.00 10.75
CA PRO A 257 12.40 0.41 11.08
C PRO A 257 11.54 1.16 10.06
N GLY A 258 11.24 0.57 8.89
CA GLY A 258 10.61 1.25 7.75
C GLY A 258 11.58 2.12 6.95
N HIS A 259 11.17 2.52 5.73
CA HIS A 259 12.04 3.22 4.78
C HIS A 259 12.36 4.68 5.16
N SER A 260 11.63 5.25 6.12
CA SER A 260 11.77 6.66 6.52
C SER A 260 12.63 6.87 7.78
N ALA A 261 13.12 5.80 8.41
CA ALA A 261 13.93 5.85 9.64
C ALA A 261 15.39 6.24 9.37
N ARG A 262 15.59 7.44 8.84
CA ARG A 262 16.89 7.95 8.35
C ARG A 262 17.92 8.13 9.46
N ASP A 263 17.48 8.49 10.65
CA ASP A 263 18.29 8.57 11.86
C ASP A 263 18.78 7.19 12.29
N THR A 264 17.92 6.17 12.23
CA THR A 264 18.30 4.78 12.48
C THR A 264 19.34 4.28 11.46
N PHE A 265 19.20 4.64 10.18
CA PHE A 265 20.20 4.28 9.18
C PHE A 265 21.56 4.93 9.45
N ALA A 266 21.59 6.20 9.88
CA ALA A 266 22.82 6.89 10.21
C ALA A 266 23.52 6.25 11.42
N GLU A 267 22.75 5.92 12.47
CA GLU A 267 23.25 5.23 13.67
C GLU A 267 23.84 3.84 13.32
N LEU A 268 23.10 3.03 12.58
CA LEU A 268 23.56 1.69 12.18
C LEU A 268 24.82 1.73 11.32
N LEU A 269 24.93 2.70 10.39
CA LEU A 269 26.12 2.90 9.60
C LEU A 269 27.31 3.31 10.49
N GLY A 270 27.10 4.21 11.44
CA GLY A 270 28.08 4.64 12.44
C GLY A 270 28.56 3.50 13.36
N SER A 271 27.67 2.55 13.65
CA SER A 271 27.96 1.33 14.42
C SER A 271 28.62 0.21 13.58
N GLY A 272 28.93 0.45 12.30
CA GLY A 272 29.62 -0.50 11.43
C GLY A 272 28.70 -1.53 10.74
N VAL A 273 27.39 -1.35 10.77
CA VAL A 273 26.45 -2.19 10.02
C VAL A 273 26.60 -1.91 8.52
N ARG A 274 26.90 -2.92 7.74
CA ARG A 274 27.13 -2.77 6.30
C ARG A 274 25.86 -2.41 5.56
N MET A 275 25.92 -1.31 4.81
CA MET A 275 24.84 -0.82 3.96
C MET A 275 25.33 -0.53 2.55
N VAL A 276 24.41 -0.59 1.59
CA VAL A 276 24.66 -0.18 0.20
C VAL A 276 23.50 0.70 -0.29
N GLN A 277 23.82 1.55 -1.26
CA GLN A 277 22.82 2.37 -1.95
C GLN A 277 21.83 1.48 -2.69
N LYS A 278 20.57 1.92 -2.78
CA LYS A 278 19.51 1.24 -3.50
C LYS A 278 18.77 2.23 -4.39
N PRO A 279 18.46 1.86 -5.66
CA PRO A 279 17.63 2.69 -6.53
C PRO A 279 16.20 2.84 -5.97
N PHE A 280 15.59 3.98 -6.27
CA PHE A 280 14.19 4.29 -5.95
C PHE A 280 13.59 5.15 -7.07
N SER A 281 12.46 5.80 -6.84
CA SER A 281 11.86 6.72 -7.81
C SER A 281 11.32 7.95 -7.12
N ILE A 282 11.33 9.08 -7.83
CA ILE A 282 10.79 10.35 -7.34
C ILE A 282 9.91 11.01 -8.40
N GLY A 283 8.98 11.84 -7.96
CA GLY A 283 8.08 12.61 -8.81
C GLY A 283 7.04 13.35 -8.00
N VAL A 284 5.79 13.27 -8.44
CA VAL A 284 4.65 13.97 -7.85
C VAL A 284 3.46 13.02 -7.64
N ARG A 285 2.46 13.44 -6.89
CA ARG A 285 1.10 12.91 -6.99
C ARG A 285 0.35 13.62 -8.09
N ILE A 286 -0.29 12.86 -8.98
CA ILE A 286 -1.17 13.38 -10.03
C ILE A 286 -2.60 12.93 -9.77
N GLU A 287 -3.54 13.86 -9.90
CA GLU A 287 -4.97 13.64 -9.66
C GLU A 287 -5.78 13.85 -10.95
N HIS A 288 -6.72 12.96 -11.15
CA HIS A 288 -7.72 13.01 -12.22
C HIS A 288 -9.11 12.73 -11.63
N PRO A 289 -10.21 13.21 -12.22
CA PRO A 289 -11.55 12.74 -11.84
C PRO A 289 -11.62 11.21 -11.98
N GLN A 290 -12.13 10.53 -10.95
CA GLN A 290 -12.26 9.05 -10.99
C GLN A 290 -13.13 8.59 -12.15
N GLU A 291 -14.13 9.39 -12.54
CA GLU A 291 -15.02 9.08 -13.64
C GLU A 291 -14.27 8.93 -14.99
N ILE A 292 -13.26 9.79 -15.26
CA ILE A 292 -12.42 9.68 -16.46
C ILE A 292 -11.68 8.36 -16.47
N VAL A 293 -11.13 7.96 -15.33
CA VAL A 293 -10.42 6.68 -15.20
C VAL A 293 -11.39 5.51 -15.41
N ASN A 294 -12.58 5.56 -14.83
CA ASN A 294 -13.62 4.56 -15.01
C ASN A 294 -14.02 4.41 -16.48
N LEU A 295 -14.25 5.52 -17.16
CA LEU A 295 -14.61 5.53 -18.58
C LEU A 295 -13.48 4.98 -19.46
N ALA A 296 -12.24 5.41 -19.21
CA ALA A 296 -11.08 4.93 -19.94
C ALA A 296 -10.82 3.43 -19.75
N GLN A 297 -11.05 2.90 -18.54
CA GLN A 297 -10.81 1.49 -18.20
C GLN A 297 -11.96 0.56 -18.58
N TYR A 298 -13.19 0.97 -18.34
CA TYR A 298 -14.37 0.12 -18.54
C TYR A 298 -15.15 0.40 -19.84
N GLY A 299 -14.93 1.57 -20.45
CA GLY A 299 -15.66 2.01 -21.65
C GLY A 299 -17.09 2.52 -21.37
N SER A 300 -17.54 2.50 -20.11
CA SER A 300 -18.84 3.00 -19.68
C SER A 300 -18.80 3.38 -18.21
N ALA A 301 -19.37 4.53 -17.86
CA ALA A 301 -19.50 4.98 -16.47
C ALA A 301 -20.45 4.08 -15.64
N LYS A 302 -21.45 3.45 -16.27
CA LYS A 302 -22.40 2.55 -15.58
C LYS A 302 -21.75 1.28 -15.04
N ILE A 303 -20.71 0.79 -15.70
CA ILE A 303 -19.99 -0.44 -15.30
C ILE A 303 -19.29 -0.26 -13.96
N SER A 304 -18.80 0.94 -13.65
CA SER A 304 -18.14 1.22 -12.37
C SER A 304 -19.07 1.05 -11.16
N GLN A 305 -20.39 1.22 -11.33
CA GLN A 305 -21.36 0.98 -10.26
C GLN A 305 -21.38 -0.49 -9.80
N SER A 306 -21.10 -1.43 -10.72
CA SER A 306 -21.07 -2.87 -10.42
C SER A 306 -19.67 -3.38 -10.04
N LEU A 307 -18.61 -2.72 -10.51
CA LEU A 307 -17.22 -3.19 -10.35
C LEU A 307 -16.42 -2.37 -9.34
N GLY A 308 -16.95 -1.23 -8.90
CA GLY A 308 -16.20 -0.24 -8.13
C GLY A 308 -15.28 0.62 -9.02
N PRO A 309 -14.54 1.57 -8.41
CA PRO A 309 -13.69 2.49 -9.14
C PRO A 309 -12.51 1.77 -9.80
N ALA A 310 -12.24 2.14 -11.05
CA ALA A 310 -11.17 1.56 -11.85
C ALA A 310 -9.79 2.05 -11.37
N ASP A 311 -8.81 1.18 -11.50
CA ASP A 311 -7.40 1.49 -11.31
C ASP A 311 -6.61 1.43 -12.62
N TYR A 312 -5.38 1.94 -12.61
CA TYR A 312 -4.48 1.84 -13.75
C TYR A 312 -3.02 1.61 -13.31
N GLN A 313 -2.24 1.03 -14.24
CA GLN A 313 -0.79 0.95 -14.16
C GLN A 313 -0.22 1.37 -15.51
N LEU A 314 0.60 2.42 -15.49
CA LEU A 314 1.22 2.99 -16.67
C LEU A 314 2.73 3.00 -16.49
N PHE A 315 3.47 2.74 -17.55
CA PHE A 315 4.93 2.85 -17.56
C PHE A 315 5.41 3.21 -18.96
N TYR A 316 6.49 3.97 -19.02
CA TYR A 316 7.15 4.38 -20.25
C TYR A 316 8.66 4.42 -20.03
N LYS A 317 9.41 3.82 -20.94
CA LYS A 317 10.88 3.86 -20.93
C LYS A 317 11.36 5.02 -21.80
N THR A 318 12.16 5.91 -21.24
CA THR A 318 12.69 7.09 -21.89
C THR A 318 14.16 7.28 -21.49
N GLY A 319 15.06 7.43 -22.47
CA GLY A 319 16.46 7.79 -22.22
C GLY A 319 17.21 6.94 -21.19
N GLY A 320 16.90 5.65 -21.08
CA GLY A 320 17.49 4.74 -20.09
C GLY A 320 16.80 4.76 -18.72
N ARG A 321 15.74 5.56 -18.54
CA ARG A 321 14.93 5.65 -17.31
C ARG A 321 13.51 5.10 -17.52
N THR A 322 12.82 4.86 -16.44
CA THR A 322 11.41 4.47 -16.47
C THR A 322 10.57 5.51 -15.74
N ALA A 323 9.64 6.15 -16.48
CA ALA A 323 8.55 6.92 -15.90
C ALA A 323 7.34 6.00 -15.71
N TYR A 324 6.67 6.04 -14.56
CA TYR A 324 5.56 5.14 -14.30
C TYR A 324 4.58 5.65 -13.23
N SER A 325 3.35 5.11 -13.27
CA SER A 325 2.39 5.29 -12.20
C SER A 325 2.68 4.32 -11.07
N PHE A 326 2.70 4.81 -9.82
CA PHE A 326 2.95 3.99 -8.64
C PHE A 326 1.89 4.25 -7.58
N CYS A 327 1.53 3.22 -6.82
CA CYS A 327 0.56 3.30 -5.74
C CYS A 327 -0.68 4.15 -6.09
N MET A 328 -1.31 3.86 -7.26
CA MET A 328 -2.53 4.53 -7.70
C MET A 328 -3.66 4.21 -6.71
N CYS A 329 -4.34 5.24 -6.21
CA CYS A 329 -5.43 5.19 -5.23
C CYS A 329 -6.73 5.61 -5.89
N PRO A 330 -7.59 4.64 -6.30
CA PRO A 330 -8.91 4.95 -6.85
C PRO A 330 -9.80 5.59 -5.80
N GLY A 331 -10.61 6.58 -6.18
CA GLY A 331 -11.51 7.27 -5.27
C GLY A 331 -10.85 7.66 -3.95
N GLY A 332 -9.65 8.21 -4.03
CA GLY A 332 -8.80 8.51 -2.88
C GLY A 332 -8.36 9.97 -2.79
N VAL A 333 -7.48 10.25 -1.87
CA VAL A 333 -6.96 11.58 -1.60
C VAL A 333 -5.44 11.59 -1.55
N VAL A 334 -4.83 12.73 -1.86
CA VAL A 334 -3.41 12.99 -1.66
C VAL A 334 -3.21 13.48 -0.24
N VAL A 335 -2.18 12.97 0.45
CA VAL A 335 -1.93 13.29 1.86
C VAL A 335 -0.51 13.82 2.09
N ALA A 336 -0.38 14.69 3.10
CA ALA A 336 0.92 15.14 3.60
C ALA A 336 1.57 14.02 4.42
N ALA A 337 2.76 13.59 4.01
CA ALA A 337 3.45 12.43 4.55
C ALA A 337 4.90 12.72 4.99
N ALA A 338 5.23 13.99 5.27
CA ALA A 338 6.52 14.35 5.85
C ALA A 338 6.72 13.72 7.23
N SER A 339 7.96 13.47 7.59
CA SER A 339 8.38 13.00 8.92
C SER A 339 9.58 13.79 9.46
N GLU A 340 10.05 14.78 8.72
CA GLU A 340 11.13 15.66 9.10
C GLU A 340 10.66 17.12 8.94
N PRO A 341 11.08 18.06 9.83
CA PRO A 341 10.77 19.48 9.69
C PRO A 341 11.28 20.05 8.36
N ASP A 342 10.64 21.11 7.90
CA ASP A 342 11.02 21.87 6.69
C ASP A 342 11.13 21.01 5.43
N THR A 343 10.29 19.99 5.34
CA THR A 343 10.17 19.11 4.17
C THR A 343 8.71 18.94 3.75
N ILE A 344 8.50 18.72 2.46
CA ILE A 344 7.21 18.29 1.91
C ILE A 344 7.39 16.90 1.29
N VAL A 345 6.53 15.99 1.71
CA VAL A 345 6.41 14.65 1.12
C VAL A 345 4.93 14.37 0.90
N THR A 346 4.58 13.93 -0.31
CA THR A 346 3.22 13.50 -0.63
C THR A 346 3.11 11.98 -0.65
N ASN A 347 1.93 11.49 -0.32
CA ASN A 347 1.52 10.10 -0.55
C ASN A 347 0.03 10.09 -0.94
N GLY A 348 -0.51 8.92 -1.26
CA GLY A 348 -1.93 8.74 -1.52
C GLY A 348 -2.55 7.73 -0.58
N MET A 349 -3.81 7.95 -0.24
CA MET A 349 -4.61 6.97 0.49
C MET A 349 -6.02 6.88 -0.09
N SER A 350 -6.71 5.79 0.22
CA SER A 350 -8.15 5.63 0.00
C SER A 350 -8.78 4.98 1.23
N TYR A 351 -10.05 5.27 1.43
CA TYR A 351 -10.90 4.47 2.31
C TYR A 351 -11.28 3.15 1.63
N PHE A 352 -11.83 2.22 2.37
CA PHE A 352 -12.29 0.95 1.82
C PHE A 352 -13.32 1.14 0.69
N ALA A 353 -14.24 2.07 0.85
CA ALA A 353 -15.26 2.38 -0.16
C ALA A 353 -14.70 2.98 -1.46
N ARG A 354 -13.52 3.63 -1.44
CA ARG A 354 -12.92 4.31 -2.59
C ARG A 354 -13.90 5.24 -3.30
N ASP A 355 -14.62 6.04 -2.53
CA ASP A 355 -15.78 6.84 -2.95
C ASP A 355 -15.50 8.33 -3.16
N LYS A 356 -14.22 8.74 -3.11
CA LYS A 356 -13.83 10.13 -3.35
C LYS A 356 -13.83 10.45 -4.85
N GLU A 357 -13.98 11.75 -5.15
CA GLU A 357 -14.13 12.27 -6.52
C GLU A 357 -12.92 11.98 -7.40
N ASN A 358 -11.70 12.02 -6.82
CA ASN A 358 -10.47 11.88 -7.57
C ASN A 358 -9.88 10.47 -7.47
N ALA A 359 -9.28 10.06 -8.58
CA ALA A 359 -8.23 9.06 -8.63
C ALA A 359 -6.89 9.76 -8.49
N ASN A 360 -5.99 9.26 -7.65
CA ASN A 360 -4.63 9.80 -7.60
C ASN A 360 -3.58 8.70 -7.73
N SER A 361 -2.42 9.06 -8.26
CA SER A 361 -1.28 8.14 -8.34
C SER A 361 0.03 8.91 -8.23
N ALA A 362 1.06 8.29 -7.69
CA ALA A 362 2.40 8.77 -7.92
C ALA A 362 2.71 8.69 -9.41
N PHE A 363 3.23 9.77 -9.98
CA PHE A 363 3.82 9.84 -11.29
C PHE A 363 5.32 10.09 -11.10
N VAL A 364 6.10 9.03 -11.20
CA VAL A 364 7.49 8.99 -10.76
C VAL A 364 8.43 8.48 -11.84
N VAL A 365 9.70 8.84 -11.70
CA VAL A 365 10.81 8.43 -12.58
C VAL A 365 11.88 7.75 -11.74
N SER A 366 12.47 6.68 -12.28
CA SER A 366 13.55 5.96 -11.63
C SER A 366 14.80 6.82 -11.46
N VAL A 367 15.41 6.73 -10.27
CA VAL A 367 16.72 7.30 -9.94
C VAL A 367 17.64 6.19 -9.46
N GLU A 368 18.87 6.25 -9.95
CA GLU A 368 19.89 5.23 -9.72
C GLU A 368 20.99 5.77 -8.78
N PRO A 369 21.80 4.91 -8.15
CA PRO A 369 22.90 5.32 -7.28
C PRO A 369 23.83 6.36 -7.92
N GLY A 370 24.05 6.30 -9.25
CA GLY A 370 24.85 7.28 -9.98
C GLY A 370 24.29 8.72 -9.96
N ASP A 371 23.00 8.89 -9.66
CA ASP A 371 22.35 10.20 -9.58
C ASP A 371 22.52 10.87 -8.21
N PHE A 372 22.96 10.12 -7.18
CA PHE A 372 23.05 10.63 -5.81
C PHE A 372 24.27 11.52 -5.57
N GLY A 373 25.25 11.51 -6.49
CA GLY A 373 26.41 12.38 -6.44
C GLY A 373 27.50 11.98 -5.43
N SER A 374 27.36 10.83 -4.76
CA SER A 374 28.32 10.32 -3.78
C SER A 374 28.24 8.79 -3.69
N SER A 375 29.34 8.15 -3.31
CA SER A 375 29.40 6.71 -3.01
C SER A 375 29.00 6.37 -1.55
N ASP A 376 28.70 7.38 -0.72
CA ASP A 376 28.24 7.18 0.65
C ASP A 376 26.95 6.32 0.65
N PRO A 377 26.84 5.27 1.48
CA PRO A 377 25.63 4.45 1.56
C PRO A 377 24.33 5.24 1.77
N LEU A 378 24.40 6.40 2.44
CA LEU A 378 23.25 7.27 2.72
C LEU A 378 23.05 8.39 1.69
N ALA A 379 23.83 8.45 0.59
CA ALA A 379 23.68 9.49 -0.42
C ALA A 379 22.26 9.57 -1.01
N GLY A 380 21.55 8.43 -1.13
CA GLY A 380 20.15 8.41 -1.53
C GLY A 380 19.23 9.10 -0.53
N VAL A 381 19.52 9.04 0.78
CA VAL A 381 18.79 9.79 1.83
C VAL A 381 19.01 11.29 1.65
N VAL A 382 20.26 11.70 1.42
CA VAL A 382 20.61 13.12 1.17
C VAL A 382 19.91 13.64 -0.08
N PHE A 383 19.87 12.81 -1.14
CA PHE A 383 19.18 13.14 -2.39
C PHE A 383 17.66 13.35 -2.13
N GLN A 384 17.00 12.48 -1.39
CA GLN A 384 15.57 12.65 -1.04
C GLN A 384 15.36 13.94 -0.25
N ARG A 385 16.12 14.19 0.83
CA ARG A 385 16.01 15.40 1.66
C ARG A 385 16.16 16.69 0.86
N ARG A 386 17.09 16.72 -0.09
CA ARG A 386 17.29 17.88 -0.97
C ARG A 386 16.00 18.25 -1.70
N TRP A 387 15.31 17.28 -2.29
CA TRP A 387 14.11 17.56 -3.08
C TRP A 387 12.86 17.75 -2.20
N GLU A 388 12.79 17.11 -1.05
CA GLU A 388 11.76 17.36 -0.04
C GLU A 388 11.83 18.79 0.51
N HIS A 389 13.05 19.28 0.77
CA HIS A 389 13.27 20.67 1.18
C HIS A 389 13.03 21.67 0.02
N ALA A 390 13.45 21.34 -1.19
CA ALA A 390 13.14 22.16 -2.36
C ALA A 390 11.62 22.31 -2.57
N ALA A 391 10.84 21.25 -2.32
CA ALA A 391 9.38 21.33 -2.36
C ALA A 391 8.82 22.20 -1.24
N PHE A 392 9.39 22.15 -0.03
CA PHE A 392 9.01 23.06 1.06
C PHE A 392 9.25 24.54 0.66
N MET A 393 10.39 24.84 0.06
CA MET A 393 10.69 26.19 -0.42
C MET A 393 9.80 26.63 -1.59
N ALA A 394 9.53 25.73 -2.54
CA ALA A 394 8.62 25.98 -3.68
C ALA A 394 7.16 26.22 -3.23
N GLY A 395 6.76 25.64 -2.10
CA GLY A 395 5.50 25.90 -1.42
C GLY A 395 5.50 27.14 -0.52
N GLY A 396 6.51 28.02 -0.63
CA GLY A 396 6.60 29.28 0.12
C GLY A 396 7.23 29.19 1.50
N GLY A 397 7.87 28.07 1.86
CA GLY A 397 8.62 27.92 3.12
C GLY A 397 7.75 27.91 4.39
N ARG A 398 6.45 27.55 4.25
CA ARG A 398 5.46 27.57 5.36
C ARG A 398 4.68 26.27 5.48
N GLY A 399 5.20 25.16 4.93
CA GLY A 399 4.58 23.85 5.00
C GLY A 399 3.43 23.62 4.01
N ALA A 400 3.25 24.50 3.02
CA ALA A 400 2.34 24.23 1.90
C ALA A 400 3.02 23.36 0.85
N ALA A 401 2.30 22.42 0.24
CA ALA A 401 2.80 21.63 -0.88
C ALA A 401 2.73 22.43 -2.19
N PRO A 402 3.78 22.41 -3.03
CA PRO A 402 3.75 23.03 -4.35
C PRO A 402 2.80 22.23 -5.27
N VAL A 403 1.91 22.97 -5.96
CA VAL A 403 0.90 22.38 -6.85
C VAL A 403 0.96 23.04 -8.22
N GLN A 404 0.83 22.24 -9.29
CA GLN A 404 0.82 22.71 -10.67
C GLN A 404 -0.21 21.95 -11.50
N LEU A 405 -0.90 22.65 -12.41
CA LEU A 405 -1.74 21.99 -13.40
C LEU A 405 -0.85 21.30 -14.46
N LEU A 406 -1.26 20.13 -14.91
CA LEU A 406 -0.51 19.37 -15.91
C LEU A 406 -0.31 20.16 -17.22
N GLY A 407 -1.33 20.92 -17.67
CA GLY A 407 -1.21 21.79 -18.84
C GLY A 407 -0.11 22.83 -18.67
N ASP A 408 -0.05 23.53 -17.54
CA ASP A 408 0.97 24.52 -17.23
C ASP A 408 2.37 23.89 -17.16
N PHE A 409 2.48 22.69 -16.56
CA PHE A 409 3.73 21.94 -16.50
C PHE A 409 4.25 21.57 -17.90
N LEU A 410 3.38 21.11 -18.80
CA LEU A 410 3.75 20.76 -20.18
C LEU A 410 4.21 21.99 -20.97
N GLU A 411 3.56 23.14 -20.78
CA GLU A 411 3.92 24.41 -21.38
C GLU A 411 5.16 25.06 -20.73
N GLY A 412 5.65 24.55 -19.60
CA GLY A 412 6.84 25.07 -18.91
C GLY A 412 6.60 26.40 -18.19
N ARG A 413 5.39 26.65 -17.72
CA ARG A 413 5.03 27.87 -16.98
C ARG A 413 4.45 27.50 -15.59
N PRO A 414 4.70 28.32 -14.55
CA PRO A 414 4.13 28.08 -13.23
C PRO A 414 2.61 28.25 -13.25
N SER A 415 1.90 27.46 -12.42
CA SER A 415 0.48 27.70 -12.16
C SER A 415 0.32 28.89 -11.21
N ARG A 416 -0.60 29.79 -11.53
CA ARG A 416 -0.88 30.99 -10.72
C ARG A 416 -2.21 30.90 -9.96
N ARG A 417 -3.12 30.06 -10.41
CA ARG A 417 -4.46 29.84 -9.83
C ARG A 417 -4.86 28.40 -10.08
N LEU A 418 -5.24 27.73 -9.00
CA LEU A 418 -5.91 26.44 -9.06
C LEU A 418 -7.39 26.75 -8.84
N GLY A 419 -8.19 27.30 -9.30
CA GLY A 419 -9.53 27.56 -8.89
C GLY A 419 -9.82 27.73 -7.40
N SER A 420 -11.07 27.96 -7.02
CA SER A 420 -11.47 28.10 -5.62
C SER A 420 -11.18 26.79 -4.85
N VAL A 421 -10.06 26.79 -4.12
CA VAL A 421 -9.63 25.67 -3.30
C VAL A 421 -10.36 25.74 -1.98
N ARG A 422 -11.29 24.82 -1.73
CA ARG A 422 -11.68 24.48 -0.37
C ARG A 422 -10.91 23.21 0.00
N PRO A 423 -10.10 23.20 1.07
CA PRO A 423 -9.52 21.96 1.58
C PRO A 423 -10.70 21.02 1.93
N SER A 424 -10.85 19.91 1.21
CA SER A 424 -11.77 18.87 1.61
C SER A 424 -11.09 18.04 2.70
N TYR A 425 -11.29 18.43 3.96
CA TYR A 425 -10.87 17.63 5.09
C TYR A 425 -11.57 16.26 5.07
N PRO A 426 -10.87 15.16 5.25
CA PRO A 426 -11.48 13.94 5.74
C PRO A 426 -11.76 14.11 7.23
N GLY A 427 -12.71 15.00 7.55
CA GLY A 427 -13.18 15.21 8.92
C GLY A 427 -13.81 13.93 9.46
N ASN A 428 -13.60 13.68 10.75
CA ASN A 428 -14.19 12.64 11.57
C ASN A 428 -15.48 12.06 11.01
N VAL A 429 -15.50 10.77 10.78
CA VAL A 429 -16.73 10.00 10.70
C VAL A 429 -17.32 10.00 12.10
N GLU A 430 -18.05 11.05 12.45
CA GLU A 430 -19.01 10.98 13.55
C GLU A 430 -19.97 9.85 13.23
N SER A 431 -20.08 8.93 14.16
CA SER A 431 -21.14 7.93 14.20
C SER A 431 -22.50 8.65 14.14
N ARG A 432 -23.05 8.84 12.93
CA ARG A 432 -24.42 9.31 12.77
C ARG A 432 -25.32 8.19 13.25
N GLY A 433 -25.85 8.44 14.46
CA GLY A 433 -26.94 7.70 15.04
C GLY A 433 -28.11 7.61 14.06
N THR A 434 -28.77 6.47 14.13
CA THR A 434 -30.01 6.11 13.48
C THR A 434 -30.98 7.26 13.38
N ALA A 435 -31.15 7.86 12.20
CA ALA A 435 -32.23 8.79 11.91
C ALA A 435 -33.49 7.99 11.52
N LYS A 436 -34.54 8.15 12.32
CA LYS A 436 -35.88 7.65 12.05
C LYS A 436 -36.41 8.24 10.74
N ILE A 437 -36.88 7.36 9.89
CA ILE A 437 -37.66 7.71 8.69
C ILE A 437 -39.10 8.07 9.16
N GLU A 438 -39.53 9.29 8.96
CA GLU A 438 -40.96 9.65 8.93
C GLU A 438 -41.37 9.97 7.49
N PRO A 439 -42.57 9.55 7.08
CA PRO A 439 -43.03 9.73 5.71
C PRO A 439 -43.82 11.05 5.54
N SER A 440 -43.51 11.84 4.51
CA SER A 440 -44.39 12.93 4.09
C SER A 440 -44.82 12.79 2.63
N SER A 441 -46.07 12.78 2.53
CA SER A 441 -47.12 12.88 1.51
C SER A 441 -46.82 13.61 0.20
N THR A 442 -47.23 12.94 -0.86
CA THR A 442 -47.99 13.30 -2.08
C THR A 442 -48.05 14.75 -2.59
N GLY A 443 -47.69 14.92 -3.83
CA GLY A 443 -48.06 16.06 -4.67
C GLY A 443 -47.89 15.72 -6.15
N ASN A 444 -49.05 15.43 -6.78
CA ASN A 444 -49.23 15.25 -8.23
C ASN A 444 -49.00 16.53 -9.01
N SER A 445 -48.41 16.44 -10.20
CA SER A 445 -48.89 17.16 -11.39
C SER A 445 -48.25 16.57 -12.66
N ASP A 446 -49.08 16.16 -13.54
CA ASP A 446 -48.91 15.54 -14.85
C ASP A 446 -48.78 16.57 -16.00
N PRO A 447 -48.73 16.18 -17.27
CA PRO A 447 -47.66 16.50 -18.23
C PRO A 447 -48.16 17.27 -19.47
N SER A 448 -47.25 17.71 -20.33
CA SER A 448 -47.51 17.85 -21.80
C SER A 448 -46.21 18.17 -22.53
N SER A 449 -45.84 17.47 -23.47
CA SER A 449 -46.08 17.31 -24.90
C SER A 449 -44.85 17.59 -25.76
N THR A 450 -44.53 16.58 -26.58
CA THR A 450 -44.16 16.61 -28.01
C THR A 450 -42.82 17.23 -28.46
N GLY A 451 -42.08 16.41 -29.20
CA GLY A 451 -41.08 16.87 -30.16
C GLY A 451 -40.06 15.82 -30.59
N ASN A 452 -40.43 14.99 -31.59
CA ASN A 452 -39.52 14.16 -32.36
C ASN A 452 -38.45 14.97 -33.11
N SER A 453 -37.20 14.58 -33.01
CA SER A 453 -36.30 14.43 -34.19
C SER A 453 -34.97 13.78 -33.79
N MET A 454 -34.70 12.61 -34.35
CA MET A 454 -33.34 12.07 -34.41
C MET A 454 -32.53 12.86 -35.44
N PRO A 455 -31.22 12.97 -35.23
CA PRO A 455 -30.30 12.66 -36.32
C PRO A 455 -29.28 11.58 -35.92
N CYS A 456 -29.12 10.66 -36.84
CA CYS A 456 -28.00 9.73 -36.97
C CYS A 456 -26.68 10.51 -37.08
N GLY A 457 -25.70 10.21 -36.23
CA GLY A 457 -24.36 10.76 -36.28
C GLY A 457 -23.38 9.82 -35.59
N THR A 458 -22.73 8.97 -36.40
CA THR A 458 -21.59 8.16 -36.01
C THR A 458 -20.40 9.05 -35.65
N GLY A 459 -20.07 9.11 -34.39
CA GLY A 459 -18.87 9.75 -33.89
C GLY A 459 -18.77 9.52 -32.41
N ASN A 460 -17.92 8.55 -31.98
CA ASN A 460 -17.55 8.36 -30.59
C ASN A 460 -16.71 9.57 -30.10
N SER A 461 -17.32 10.72 -29.93
CA SER A 461 -16.77 11.79 -29.13
C SER A 461 -17.07 11.49 -27.67
N MET A 462 -16.02 11.31 -26.85
CA MET A 462 -16.15 11.33 -25.40
C MET A 462 -17.00 12.55 -25.00
N PRO A 463 -17.94 12.43 -24.06
CA PRO A 463 -18.57 13.60 -23.49
C PRO A 463 -17.45 14.52 -22.99
N SER A 464 -17.48 15.80 -23.34
CA SER A 464 -16.54 16.79 -22.80
C SER A 464 -16.85 16.90 -21.31
N ILE A 465 -16.14 16.13 -20.51
CA ILE A 465 -16.12 16.33 -19.06
C ILE A 465 -15.24 17.55 -18.85
N THR A 466 -15.83 18.72 -19.05
CA THR A 466 -15.26 20.01 -18.68
C THR A 466 -15.42 20.19 -17.17
N GLY A 467 -14.70 19.39 -16.40
CA GLY A 467 -14.70 19.40 -14.95
C GLY A 467 -13.32 19.79 -14.45
N ARG A 468 -13.29 20.86 -13.70
CA ARG A 468 -12.12 21.31 -12.96
C ARG A 468 -11.76 20.26 -11.92
N VAL A 469 -10.50 19.83 -11.84
CA VAL A 469 -10.00 18.95 -10.78
C VAL A 469 -9.69 19.81 -9.54
N GLU A 470 -10.42 19.58 -8.46
CA GLU A 470 -10.09 20.18 -7.17
C GLU A 470 -9.02 19.32 -6.48
N PRO A 471 -7.89 19.92 -6.04
CA PRO A 471 -6.86 19.17 -5.31
C PRO A 471 -7.43 18.55 -4.03
N SER A 472 -7.20 17.27 -3.82
CA SER A 472 -7.65 16.55 -2.62
C SER A 472 -6.64 16.59 -1.45
N TYR A 473 -5.51 17.27 -1.62
CA TYR A 473 -4.44 17.30 -0.63
C TYR A 473 -4.91 17.78 0.73
N ALA A 474 -4.72 16.95 1.76
CA ALA A 474 -5.29 17.14 3.09
C ALA A 474 -4.67 18.28 3.92
N ALA A 475 -3.66 19.01 3.41
CA ALA A 475 -3.01 20.13 4.08
C ALA A 475 -2.97 21.36 3.16
N ARG A 476 -2.12 22.35 3.48
CA ARG A 476 -1.99 23.57 2.69
C ARG A 476 -1.30 23.31 1.36
N ILE A 477 -1.74 24.00 0.31
CA ILE A 477 -1.14 24.00 -1.02
C ILE A 477 -0.79 25.39 -1.49
N GLU A 478 0.20 25.50 -2.38
CA GLU A 478 0.62 26.74 -3.02
C GLU A 478 0.81 26.51 -4.52
N PRO A 479 0.11 27.27 -5.39
CA PRO A 479 0.37 27.24 -6.83
C PRO A 479 1.83 27.56 -7.13
N SER A 480 2.51 26.71 -7.90
CA SER A 480 3.97 26.77 -8.06
C SER A 480 4.41 26.21 -9.41
N ASP A 481 5.72 26.04 -9.55
CA ASP A 481 6.37 25.32 -10.64
C ASP A 481 7.07 24.06 -10.09
N ILE A 482 6.60 22.89 -10.49
CA ILE A 482 7.16 21.58 -10.08
C ILE A 482 8.63 21.41 -10.53
N ASN A 483 9.09 22.15 -11.57
CA ASN A 483 10.50 22.12 -11.96
C ASN A 483 11.44 22.65 -10.86
N LEU A 484 10.94 23.41 -9.88
CA LEU A 484 11.73 23.91 -8.76
C LEU A 484 12.03 22.84 -7.70
N CYS A 485 11.26 21.75 -7.66
CA CYS A 485 11.34 20.73 -6.62
C CYS A 485 11.63 19.32 -7.14
N LEU A 486 12.04 19.17 -8.40
CA LEU A 486 12.46 17.91 -9.00
C LEU A 486 13.70 18.10 -9.87
N PRO A 487 14.57 17.07 -10.01
CA PRO A 487 15.67 17.12 -10.97
C PRO A 487 15.17 17.34 -12.40
N GLY A 488 15.90 18.10 -13.21
CA GLY A 488 15.52 18.38 -14.59
C GLY A 488 15.33 17.12 -15.45
N PHE A 489 16.12 16.07 -15.23
CA PHE A 489 15.96 14.81 -15.95
C PHE A 489 14.65 14.07 -15.56
N VAL A 490 14.16 14.26 -14.34
CA VAL A 490 12.87 13.70 -13.90
C VAL A 490 11.73 14.40 -14.61
N THR A 491 11.70 15.73 -14.57
CA THR A 491 10.63 16.52 -15.21
C THR A 491 10.63 16.35 -16.72
N ALA A 492 11.80 16.24 -17.37
CA ALA A 492 11.91 15.93 -18.80
C ALA A 492 11.30 14.56 -19.14
N SER A 493 11.67 13.52 -18.38
CA SER A 493 11.12 12.16 -18.56
C SER A 493 9.60 12.10 -18.32
N MET A 494 9.10 12.89 -17.36
CA MET A 494 7.66 13.00 -17.10
C MET A 494 6.93 13.61 -18.30
N LYS A 495 7.43 14.71 -18.86
CA LYS A 495 6.84 15.36 -20.05
C LYS A 495 6.75 14.42 -21.26
N GLU A 496 7.79 13.64 -21.51
CA GLU A 496 7.77 12.63 -22.56
C GLU A 496 6.72 11.52 -22.30
N ALA A 497 6.61 11.08 -21.06
CA ALA A 497 5.71 9.98 -20.69
C ALA A 497 4.22 10.34 -20.80
N VAL A 498 3.84 11.60 -20.58
CA VAL A 498 2.43 12.05 -20.57
C VAL A 498 1.71 11.68 -21.87
N THR A 499 2.33 11.95 -23.03
CA THR A 499 1.73 11.63 -24.34
C THR A 499 1.51 10.12 -24.51
N TYR A 500 2.44 9.31 -24.03
CA TYR A 500 2.30 7.85 -24.07
C TYR A 500 1.23 7.36 -23.11
N PHE A 501 1.15 7.94 -21.91
CA PHE A 501 0.15 7.60 -20.91
C PHE A 501 -1.25 7.91 -21.40
N ASP A 502 -1.47 9.03 -22.07
CA ASP A 502 -2.76 9.39 -22.64
C ASP A 502 -3.23 8.42 -23.73
N ARG A 503 -2.30 7.85 -24.51
CA ARG A 503 -2.64 6.80 -25.49
C ARG A 503 -3.14 5.53 -24.81
N ARG A 504 -2.67 5.23 -23.58
CA ARG A 504 -3.05 4.04 -22.81
C ARG A 504 -4.27 4.27 -21.94
N LEU A 505 -4.40 5.45 -21.38
CA LEU A 505 -5.49 5.90 -20.53
C LEU A 505 -5.96 7.26 -21.03
N LYS A 506 -6.96 7.27 -21.90
CA LYS A 506 -7.51 8.48 -22.49
C LYS A 506 -7.98 9.45 -21.40
N GLY A 507 -7.54 10.70 -21.50
CA GLY A 507 -7.79 11.75 -20.53
C GLY A 507 -6.67 11.92 -19.50
N PHE A 508 -5.61 11.08 -19.51
CA PHE A 508 -4.48 11.28 -18.63
C PHE A 508 -3.78 12.63 -18.84
N ALA A 509 -3.70 13.10 -20.10
CA ALA A 509 -3.06 14.38 -20.47
C ALA A 509 -4.01 15.60 -20.36
N MET A 510 -5.14 15.47 -19.63
CA MET A 510 -6.03 16.63 -19.43
C MET A 510 -5.26 17.78 -18.75
N ALA A 511 -5.44 19.01 -19.27
CA ALA A 511 -4.70 20.17 -18.80
C ALA A 511 -5.00 20.52 -17.32
N GLU A 512 -6.19 20.19 -16.86
CA GLU A 512 -6.72 20.44 -15.52
C GLU A 512 -6.28 19.41 -14.49
N ALA A 513 -5.60 18.30 -14.88
CA ALA A 513 -5.04 17.35 -13.93
C ALA A 513 -4.08 18.05 -12.96
N VAL A 514 -4.18 17.72 -11.68
CA VAL A 514 -3.44 18.40 -10.62
C VAL A 514 -2.21 17.58 -10.22
N MET A 515 -1.04 18.21 -10.22
CA MET A 515 0.22 17.63 -9.79
C MET A 515 0.63 18.24 -8.45
N THR A 516 0.81 17.45 -7.41
CA THR A 516 1.25 17.88 -6.06
C THR A 516 2.64 17.32 -5.77
N GLY A 517 3.61 18.18 -5.53
CA GLY A 517 5.01 17.80 -5.22
C GLY A 517 5.26 17.68 -3.71
N VAL A 518 6.18 16.81 -3.25
CA VAL A 518 6.88 15.79 -4.07
C VAL A 518 6.69 14.40 -3.47
N GLU A 519 6.69 13.38 -4.30
CA GLU A 519 6.73 12.00 -3.86
C GLU A 519 8.15 11.45 -4.03
N THR A 520 8.87 11.27 -2.92
CA THR A 520 10.28 10.89 -2.89
C THR A 520 10.52 9.55 -2.21
N ARG A 521 9.53 9.03 -1.49
CA ARG A 521 9.67 7.87 -0.62
C ARG A 521 8.96 6.64 -1.17
N THR A 522 9.17 6.35 -2.46
CA THR A 522 8.58 5.17 -3.14
C THR A 522 9.18 3.85 -2.66
N SER A 523 10.38 3.87 -2.08
CA SER A 523 11.12 2.72 -1.57
C SER A 523 12.28 3.20 -0.68
N SER A 524 12.86 2.29 0.11
CA SER A 524 14.08 2.58 0.88
C SER A 524 15.24 2.96 -0.07
N PRO A 525 15.97 4.04 0.21
CA PRO A 525 17.15 4.44 -0.56
C PRO A 525 18.41 3.63 -0.21
N VAL A 526 18.32 2.78 0.81
CA VAL A 526 19.42 1.95 1.30
C VAL A 526 19.01 0.49 1.37
N ARG A 527 20.01 -0.39 1.35
CA ARG A 527 19.88 -1.80 1.73
C ARG A 527 20.89 -2.11 2.81
N ILE A 528 20.40 -2.64 3.93
CA ILE A 528 21.23 -3.24 4.98
C ILE A 528 21.62 -4.63 4.51
N VAL A 529 22.91 -4.89 4.31
CA VAL A 529 23.36 -6.18 3.77
C VAL A 529 23.17 -7.28 4.80
N ARG A 530 22.53 -8.37 4.40
CA ARG A 530 22.29 -9.55 5.25
C ARG A 530 22.70 -10.84 4.55
N THR A 531 22.99 -11.85 5.33
CA THR A 531 23.35 -13.21 4.90
C THR A 531 22.11 -14.00 4.44
N GLU A 532 22.32 -15.22 3.96
CA GLU A 532 21.25 -16.16 3.65
C GLU A 532 20.45 -16.59 4.88
N THR A 533 21.04 -16.49 6.08
CA THR A 533 20.39 -16.73 7.38
C THR A 533 19.67 -15.48 7.91
N TYR A 534 19.51 -14.45 7.09
CA TYR A 534 18.86 -13.17 7.40
C TYR A 534 19.58 -12.31 8.46
N GLU A 535 20.72 -12.73 9.00
CA GLU A 535 21.52 -11.90 9.90
C GLU A 535 22.25 -10.79 9.12
N ALA A 536 22.43 -9.63 9.74
CA ALA A 536 23.27 -8.57 9.19
C ALA A 536 24.68 -9.10 8.95
N GLU A 537 25.28 -8.76 7.80
CA GLU A 537 26.61 -9.26 7.45
C GLU A 537 27.64 -8.85 8.51
N GLY A 538 28.31 -9.83 9.10
CA GLY A 538 29.31 -9.64 10.16
C GLY A 538 28.74 -9.40 11.56
N ILE A 539 27.42 -9.42 11.76
CA ILE A 539 26.79 -9.17 13.07
C ILE A 539 25.74 -10.25 13.36
N GLY A 540 26.10 -11.22 14.20
CA GLY A 540 25.16 -12.25 14.64
C GLY A 540 24.05 -11.69 15.51
N GLY A 541 22.85 -12.29 15.47
CA GLY A 541 21.70 -11.89 16.28
C GLY A 541 21.00 -10.60 15.86
N LEU A 542 21.47 -9.91 14.80
CA LEU A 542 20.80 -8.74 14.20
C LEU A 542 20.16 -9.13 12.87
N TYR A 543 18.84 -9.00 12.74
CA TYR A 543 18.06 -9.45 11.60
C TYR A 543 17.40 -8.27 10.87
N PRO A 544 18.03 -7.65 9.86
CA PRO A 544 17.41 -6.61 9.03
C PRO A 544 16.21 -7.16 8.26
N CYS A 545 15.07 -6.47 8.34
CA CYS A 545 13.80 -6.98 7.88
C CYS A 545 12.95 -5.92 7.16
N GLY A 546 12.21 -6.35 6.16
CA GLY A 546 11.17 -5.56 5.49
C GLY A 546 11.69 -4.48 4.55
N GLU A 547 10.86 -3.46 4.34
CA GLU A 547 11.12 -2.40 3.36
C GLU A 547 12.26 -1.49 3.79
N GLY A 548 12.34 -1.14 5.08
CA GLY A 548 13.42 -0.29 5.59
C GLY A 548 14.79 -0.91 5.39
N ALA A 549 14.90 -2.22 5.57
CA ALA A 549 16.13 -2.96 5.29
C ALA A 549 16.41 -3.18 3.79
N GLY A 550 15.49 -2.77 2.90
CA GLY A 550 15.68 -2.83 1.45
C GLY A 550 15.26 -4.14 0.77
N TYR A 551 14.49 -5.01 1.46
CA TYR A 551 14.10 -6.35 0.96
C TYR A 551 12.64 -6.49 0.57
N ALA A 552 11.84 -5.47 0.78
CA ALA A 552 10.42 -5.44 0.43
C ALA A 552 10.02 -4.10 -0.18
N GLY A 553 8.83 -4.01 -0.76
CA GLY A 553 8.30 -2.79 -1.37
C GLY A 553 6.76 -2.76 -1.31
N GLY A 554 6.18 -3.08 -0.16
CA GLY A 554 4.73 -3.06 0.08
C GLY A 554 4.32 -3.98 1.22
N ILE A 555 3.04 -3.89 1.63
CA ILE A 555 2.50 -4.55 2.84
C ILE A 555 2.78 -6.06 2.84
N ILE A 556 2.34 -6.79 1.80
CA ILE A 556 2.48 -8.26 1.75
C ILE A 556 3.95 -8.68 1.72
N SER A 557 4.78 -8.06 0.87
CA SER A 557 6.19 -8.44 0.77
C SER A 557 6.97 -8.16 2.06
N ALA A 558 6.63 -7.06 2.77
CA ALA A 558 7.22 -6.75 4.07
C ALA A 558 6.77 -7.75 5.14
N ALA A 559 5.48 -8.08 5.18
CA ALA A 559 4.93 -9.08 6.08
C ALA A 559 5.55 -10.47 5.89
N VAL A 560 5.69 -10.92 4.64
CA VAL A 560 6.33 -12.20 4.30
C VAL A 560 7.81 -12.21 4.71
N ASP A 561 8.52 -11.10 4.52
CA ASP A 561 9.91 -11.00 4.95
C ASP A 561 10.03 -11.07 6.49
N GLY A 562 9.08 -10.47 7.22
CA GLY A 562 8.96 -10.60 8.68
C GLY A 562 8.76 -12.04 9.14
N ILE A 563 7.84 -12.75 8.50
CA ILE A 563 7.59 -14.18 8.79
C ILE A 563 8.86 -15.01 8.54
N ARG A 564 9.54 -14.81 7.39
CA ARG A 564 10.78 -15.54 7.07
C ARG A 564 11.88 -15.33 8.11
N VAL A 565 12.07 -14.08 8.54
CA VAL A 565 13.04 -13.75 9.59
C VAL A 565 12.67 -14.44 10.91
N ALA A 566 11.40 -14.39 11.32
CA ALA A 566 10.94 -15.07 12.52
C ALA A 566 11.11 -16.58 12.44
N GLU A 567 10.77 -17.20 11.31
CA GLU A 567 10.99 -18.62 11.07
C GLU A 567 12.46 -19.02 11.17
N GLN A 568 13.37 -18.16 10.68
CA GLN A 568 14.80 -18.41 10.80
C GLN A 568 15.27 -18.34 12.26
N ILE A 569 14.77 -17.37 13.03
CA ILE A 569 15.05 -17.28 14.48
C ILE A 569 14.54 -18.54 15.18
N ILE A 570 13.33 -19.00 14.89
CA ILE A 570 12.75 -20.22 15.46
C ILE A 570 13.62 -21.46 15.11
N ARG A 571 14.01 -21.64 13.85
CA ARG A 571 14.88 -22.76 13.42
C ARG A 571 16.27 -22.73 14.05
N THR A 572 16.74 -21.57 14.47
CA THR A 572 18.07 -21.40 15.05
C THR A 572 18.08 -21.60 16.56
N TYR A 573 17.10 -21.04 17.25
CA TYR A 573 17.12 -20.94 18.70
C TYR A 573 16.02 -21.77 19.34
N SER A 574 16.28 -22.23 20.58
CA SER A 574 15.25 -22.82 21.44
C SER A 574 14.37 -21.73 22.05
N VAL A 575 13.14 -22.09 22.39
CA VAL A 575 12.25 -21.18 23.13
C VAL A 575 12.90 -20.75 24.44
N PRO A 576 12.93 -19.44 24.78
CA PRO A 576 13.48 -18.96 26.03
C PRO A 576 12.77 -19.62 27.21
N ARG A 577 13.50 -20.16 28.17
CA ARG A 577 12.92 -20.64 29.43
C ARG A 577 12.42 -19.45 30.24
N GLU A 578 11.31 -19.62 30.95
CA GLU A 578 10.85 -18.63 31.93
C GLU A 578 11.97 -18.39 32.96
N GLN A 579 12.36 -17.14 33.14
CA GLN A 579 13.23 -16.69 34.24
C GLN A 579 12.36 -16.31 35.44
#